data_c019128c9dffa23c2ad20cb1fb6ec5fc
#
_entry.id   c019128c9dffa23c2ad20cb1fb6ec5fc
#
_cell.length_a   1.000
_cell.length_b   1.000
_cell.length_c   1.000
_cell.angle_alpha   90.00
_cell.angle_beta   90.00
_cell.angle_gamma   90.00
#
_symmetry.space_group_name_H-M   'P 1'
#
loop_
_entity.id
_entity.type
_entity.pdbx_description
1 polymer ?
#
loop_
_entity_poly.entity_id
_entity_poly.type
_entity_poly.pdbx_seq_one_letter_code
_entity_poly.pdbx_strand_id
1 'polypeptide(L)'
;ILSRCLRINFNSIENEAMVQHLSKITNQEGFSIEEAALYLIAQKSAGSLRDAVSFLEQLMSWEEKRITYEHATLVLREVDQSDLDALFVLLSKGDCGMVLLKTNEWILRGLEPEDIARSLSQYFHSLLILSLIESPSPSGIAPQRIQILQEMVSPHPVLALRKILQRLQGLE
;
A
#
# COMPACT_ATOMS: atom_id res chain seq x y z
N ILE A 1 -17.87 8.28 33.95
CA ILE A 1 -18.54 8.38 32.63
C ILE A 1 -18.60 6.99 31.96
N LEU A 2 -17.51 6.21 31.94
CA LEU A 2 -17.45 4.88 31.30
C LEU A 2 -18.45 3.84 31.86
N SER A 3 -18.87 3.95 33.11
CA SER A 3 -19.80 3.02 33.77
C SER A 3 -21.27 3.17 33.36
N ARG A 4 -21.62 4.20 32.59
CA ARG A 4 -23.00 4.50 32.15
C ARG A 4 -23.17 4.51 30.63
N CYS A 5 -22.11 4.15 29.86
CA CYS A 5 -22.15 4.12 28.42
C CYS A 5 -22.08 2.69 27.91
N LEU A 6 -22.89 2.37 26.90
CA LEU A 6 -22.74 1.15 26.11
C LEU A 6 -21.49 1.29 25.24
N ARG A 7 -20.55 0.35 25.36
CA ARG A 7 -19.34 0.34 24.56
C ARG A 7 -19.59 -0.48 23.29
N ILE A 8 -19.58 0.18 22.15
CA ILE A 8 -19.67 -0.47 20.83
C ILE A 8 -18.28 -0.41 20.19
N ASN A 9 -17.71 -1.58 19.93
CA ASN A 9 -16.43 -1.66 19.24
C ASN A 9 -16.69 -1.79 17.72
N PHE A 10 -16.05 -0.93 16.94
CA PHE A 10 -16.02 -1.03 15.49
C PHE A 10 -14.69 -1.64 15.07
N ASN A 11 -14.74 -2.71 14.30
CA ASN A 11 -13.55 -3.32 13.71
C ASN A 11 -13.17 -2.57 12.43
N SER A 12 -11.89 -2.62 12.08
CA SER A 12 -11.39 -2.15 10.78
C SER A 12 -12.07 -2.93 9.65
N ILE A 13 -12.40 -2.24 8.56
CA ILE A 13 -13.00 -2.85 7.37
C ILE A 13 -11.91 -3.56 6.58
N GLU A 14 -12.17 -4.79 6.17
CA GLU A 14 -11.25 -5.55 5.31
C GLU A 14 -11.12 -4.89 3.93
N ASN A 15 -9.93 -5.00 3.32
CA ASN A 15 -9.63 -4.33 2.07
C ASN A 15 -10.57 -4.75 0.92
N GLU A 16 -10.92 -6.04 0.82
CA GLU A 16 -11.86 -6.54 -0.18
C GLU A 16 -13.26 -5.92 -0.04
N ALA A 17 -13.75 -5.83 1.17
CA ALA A 17 -15.04 -5.20 1.46
C ALA A 17 -15.00 -3.68 1.15
N MET A 18 -13.87 -3.04 1.48
CA MET A 18 -13.62 -1.64 1.17
C MET A 18 -13.63 -1.39 -0.33
N VAL A 19 -12.85 -2.17 -1.11
CA VAL A 19 -12.78 -2.09 -2.58
C VAL A 19 -14.16 -2.26 -3.21
N GLN A 20 -14.95 -3.25 -2.76
CA GLN A 20 -16.32 -3.45 -3.26
C GLN A 20 -17.22 -2.24 -2.98
N HIS A 21 -17.07 -1.61 -1.81
CA HIS A 21 -17.85 -0.44 -1.45
C HIS A 21 -17.47 0.78 -2.29
N LEU A 22 -16.16 1.06 -2.42
CA LEU A 22 -15.64 2.16 -3.24
C LEU A 22 -16.03 1.99 -4.72
N SER A 23 -15.95 0.77 -5.25
CA SER A 23 -16.40 0.46 -6.63
C SER A 23 -17.87 0.77 -6.86
N LYS A 24 -18.75 0.53 -5.88
CA LYS A 24 -20.16 0.91 -5.98
C LYS A 24 -20.34 2.44 -6.04
N ILE A 25 -19.61 3.18 -5.20
CA ILE A 25 -19.65 4.64 -5.19
C ILE A 25 -19.20 5.19 -6.54
N THR A 26 -18.04 4.75 -7.05
CA THR A 26 -17.50 5.24 -8.33
C THR A 26 -18.43 4.98 -9.50
N ASN A 27 -19.05 3.80 -9.54
CA ASN A 27 -20.04 3.45 -10.57
C ASN A 27 -21.29 4.34 -10.51
N GLN A 28 -21.77 4.68 -9.30
CA GLN A 28 -22.91 5.57 -9.10
C GLN A 28 -22.61 6.99 -9.54
N GLU A 29 -21.38 7.48 -9.30
CA GLU A 29 -20.92 8.80 -9.70
C GLU A 29 -20.46 8.87 -11.17
N GLY A 30 -20.47 7.74 -11.88
CA GLY A 30 -20.10 7.66 -13.30
C GLY A 30 -18.61 7.75 -13.59
N PHE A 31 -17.76 7.40 -12.61
CA PHE A 31 -16.32 7.29 -12.77
C PHE A 31 -15.90 5.85 -13.06
N SER A 32 -14.87 5.69 -13.89
CA SER A 32 -14.16 4.43 -14.11
C SER A 32 -12.85 4.48 -13.35
N ILE A 33 -12.64 3.56 -12.41
CA ILE A 33 -11.41 3.47 -11.62
C ILE A 33 -10.78 2.08 -11.78
N GLU A 34 -9.47 2.04 -11.90
CA GLU A 34 -8.74 0.78 -11.95
C GLU A 34 -8.78 0.07 -10.58
N GLU A 35 -8.94 -1.25 -10.60
CA GLU A 35 -9.02 -2.05 -9.38
C GLU A 35 -7.78 -1.88 -8.48
N ALA A 36 -6.59 -1.76 -9.08
CA ALA A 36 -5.35 -1.49 -8.37
C ALA A 36 -5.38 -0.15 -7.61
N ALA A 37 -6.03 0.89 -8.18
CA ALA A 37 -6.21 2.18 -7.50
C ALA A 37 -7.18 2.07 -6.30
N LEU A 38 -8.23 1.26 -6.41
CA LEU A 38 -9.14 0.98 -5.29
C LEU A 38 -8.42 0.24 -4.15
N TYR A 39 -7.57 -0.74 -4.46
CA TYR A 39 -6.74 -1.42 -3.46
C TYR A 39 -5.76 -0.47 -2.77
N LEU A 40 -5.16 0.46 -3.51
CA LEU A 40 -4.28 1.49 -2.94
C LEU A 40 -5.02 2.36 -1.92
N ILE A 41 -6.23 2.82 -2.24
CA ILE A 41 -7.08 3.59 -1.33
C ILE A 41 -7.40 2.75 -0.08
N ALA A 42 -7.81 1.49 -0.25
CA ALA A 42 -8.18 0.61 0.84
C ALA A 42 -7.00 0.36 1.80
N GLN A 43 -5.80 0.14 1.28
CA GLN A 43 -4.58 -0.01 2.07
C GLN A 43 -4.25 1.27 2.84
N LYS A 44 -4.27 2.43 2.16
CA LYS A 44 -3.93 3.72 2.78
C LYS A 44 -4.91 4.14 3.87
N SER A 45 -6.18 3.77 3.72
CA SER A 45 -7.24 4.07 4.70
C SER A 45 -7.18 3.22 5.98
N ALA A 46 -6.35 2.16 6.01
CA ALA A 46 -6.17 1.28 7.16
C ALA A 46 -7.49 0.78 7.81
N GLY A 47 -8.49 0.51 6.97
CA GLY A 47 -9.82 0.06 7.40
C GLY A 47 -10.79 1.17 7.83
N SER A 48 -10.42 2.44 7.67
CA SER A 48 -11.29 3.60 7.90
C SER A 48 -12.08 3.94 6.65
N LEU A 49 -13.40 3.71 6.65
CA LEU A 49 -14.26 4.08 5.53
C LEU A 49 -14.26 5.60 5.26
N ARG A 50 -14.21 6.40 6.32
CA ARG A 50 -14.18 7.86 6.20
C ARG A 50 -12.96 8.32 5.40
N ASP A 51 -11.78 7.80 5.74
CA ASP A 51 -10.54 8.17 5.07
C ASP A 51 -10.52 7.64 3.63
N ALA A 52 -11.03 6.42 3.41
CA ALA A 52 -11.16 5.84 2.08
C ALA A 52 -12.05 6.69 1.15
N VAL A 53 -13.21 7.15 1.64
CA VAL A 53 -14.09 8.04 0.88
C VAL A 53 -13.42 9.38 0.62
N SER A 54 -12.73 9.95 1.60
CA SER A 54 -11.99 11.23 1.41
C SER A 54 -10.87 11.11 0.37
N PHE A 55 -10.13 10.00 0.34
CA PHE A 55 -9.14 9.74 -0.71
C PHE A 55 -9.80 9.56 -2.08
N LEU A 56 -10.94 8.85 -2.13
CA LEU A 56 -11.69 8.71 -3.37
C LEU A 56 -12.18 10.05 -3.90
N GLU A 57 -12.73 10.92 -3.04
CA GLU A 57 -13.16 12.27 -3.41
C GLU A 57 -12.01 13.11 -3.96
N GLN A 58 -10.81 13.03 -3.37
CA GLN A 58 -9.62 13.68 -3.90
C GLN A 58 -9.29 13.22 -5.32
N LEU A 59 -9.36 11.91 -5.59
CA LEU A 59 -9.13 11.36 -6.92
C LEU A 59 -10.22 11.78 -7.92
N MET A 60 -11.48 11.78 -7.49
CA MET A 60 -12.62 12.17 -8.34
C MET A 60 -12.69 13.68 -8.60
N SER A 61 -12.02 14.50 -7.81
CA SER A 61 -11.92 15.94 -8.04
C SER A 61 -11.05 16.30 -9.25
N TRP A 62 -10.29 15.37 -9.78
CA TRP A 62 -9.57 15.52 -11.03
C TRP A 62 -10.56 15.44 -12.20
N GLU A 63 -10.38 16.26 -13.24
CA GLU A 63 -11.34 16.44 -14.34
C GLU A 63 -11.58 15.17 -15.18
N GLU A 64 -10.74 14.14 -15.06
CA GLU A 64 -10.85 12.91 -15.83
C GLU A 64 -11.75 11.89 -15.17
N LYS A 65 -12.76 11.40 -15.91
CA LYS A 65 -13.66 10.33 -15.44
C LYS A 65 -13.00 8.94 -15.37
N ARG A 66 -11.77 8.80 -15.85
CA ARG A 66 -10.99 7.57 -15.78
C ARG A 66 -9.80 7.77 -14.84
N ILE A 67 -9.84 7.09 -13.70
CA ILE A 67 -8.79 7.13 -12.69
C ILE A 67 -7.93 5.87 -12.83
N THR A 68 -6.64 6.08 -13.17
CA THR A 68 -5.65 5.01 -13.25
C THR A 68 -4.91 4.84 -11.92
N TYR A 69 -4.21 3.71 -11.77
CA TYR A 69 -3.32 3.48 -10.63
C TYR A 69 -2.23 4.56 -10.51
N GLU A 70 -1.65 4.98 -11.66
CA GLU A 70 -0.64 6.05 -11.70
C GLU A 70 -1.17 7.38 -11.17
N HIS A 71 -2.41 7.75 -11.54
CA HIS A 71 -3.05 8.95 -10.99
C HIS A 71 -3.26 8.83 -9.48
N ALA A 72 -3.68 7.67 -9.01
CA ALA A 72 -3.88 7.43 -7.59
C ALA A 72 -2.57 7.54 -6.79
N THR A 73 -1.45 7.00 -7.28
CA THR A 73 -0.14 7.11 -6.62
C THR A 73 0.34 8.55 -6.52
N LEU A 74 0.14 9.36 -7.57
CA LEU A 74 0.51 10.77 -7.57
C LEU A 74 -0.31 11.57 -6.55
N VAL A 75 -1.64 11.44 -6.58
CA VAL A 75 -2.54 12.22 -5.71
C VAL A 75 -2.38 11.82 -4.25
N LEU A 76 -2.26 10.53 -3.99
CA LEU A 76 -2.13 10.00 -2.65
C LEU A 76 -0.69 10.02 -2.12
N ARG A 77 0.27 10.52 -2.90
CA ARG A 77 1.69 10.60 -2.56
C ARG A 77 2.25 9.27 -2.06
N GLU A 78 1.99 8.22 -2.84
CA GLU A 78 2.52 6.89 -2.56
C GLU A 78 3.68 6.55 -3.48
N VAL A 79 4.60 5.71 -3.00
CA VAL A 79 5.65 5.15 -3.85
C VAL A 79 5.03 4.11 -4.77
N ASP A 80 5.32 4.21 -6.07
CA ASP A 80 4.85 3.23 -7.05
C ASP A 80 5.35 1.82 -6.71
N GLN A 81 4.49 0.82 -6.91
CA GLN A 81 4.85 -0.56 -6.59
C GLN A 81 6.02 -1.09 -7.44
N SER A 82 6.12 -0.67 -8.69
CA SER A 82 7.26 -1.03 -9.55
C SER A 82 8.57 -0.42 -9.06
N ASP A 83 8.51 0.76 -8.47
CA ASP A 83 9.64 1.43 -7.86
C ASP A 83 10.10 0.72 -6.57
N LEU A 84 9.14 0.23 -5.76
CA LEU A 84 9.44 -0.59 -4.58
C LEU A 84 10.09 -1.92 -4.97
N ASP A 85 9.60 -2.57 -6.03
CA ASP A 85 10.20 -3.80 -6.56
C ASP A 85 11.64 -3.59 -7.03
N ALA A 86 11.87 -2.51 -7.80
CA ALA A 86 13.20 -2.16 -8.26
C ALA A 86 14.15 -1.87 -7.09
N LEU A 87 13.65 -1.18 -6.05
CA LEU A 87 14.44 -0.94 -4.83
C LEU A 87 14.78 -2.25 -4.11
N PHE A 88 13.83 -3.18 -4.02
CA PHE A 88 14.07 -4.49 -3.40
C PHE A 88 15.16 -5.27 -4.14
N VAL A 89 15.15 -5.26 -5.47
CA VAL A 89 16.21 -5.89 -6.27
C VAL A 89 17.57 -5.24 -6.04
N LEU A 90 17.64 -3.92 -5.92
CA LEU A 90 18.89 -3.21 -5.61
C LEU A 90 19.40 -3.56 -4.21
N LEU A 91 18.52 -3.59 -3.22
CA LEU A 91 18.85 -4.00 -1.85
C LEU A 91 19.35 -5.43 -1.79
N SER A 92 18.75 -6.35 -2.55
CA SER A 92 19.16 -7.76 -2.59
C SER A 92 20.55 -7.96 -3.20
N LYS A 93 20.96 -7.05 -4.11
CA LYS A 93 22.29 -7.02 -4.72
C LYS A 93 23.33 -6.30 -3.86
N GLY A 94 22.90 -5.62 -2.78
CA GLY A 94 23.78 -4.82 -1.93
C GLY A 94 24.22 -3.49 -2.56
N ASP A 95 23.51 -3.03 -3.59
CA ASP A 95 23.85 -1.77 -4.28
C ASP A 95 23.29 -0.55 -3.51
N CYS A 96 23.95 -0.24 -2.39
CA CYS A 96 23.57 0.88 -1.53
C CYS A 96 23.60 2.24 -2.24
N GLY A 97 24.48 2.41 -3.24
CA GLY A 97 24.58 3.67 -3.98
C GLY A 97 23.31 3.94 -4.79
N MET A 98 22.85 2.95 -5.54
CA MET A 98 21.63 3.07 -6.33
C MET A 98 20.37 3.16 -5.45
N VAL A 99 20.34 2.50 -4.29
CA VAL A 99 19.26 2.64 -3.31
C VAL A 99 19.13 4.09 -2.84
N LEU A 100 20.25 4.72 -2.46
CA LEU A 100 20.27 6.13 -2.03
C LEU A 100 19.83 7.08 -3.16
N LEU A 101 20.29 6.86 -4.38
CA LEU A 101 19.88 7.68 -5.53
C LEU A 101 18.38 7.58 -5.78
N LYS A 102 17.83 6.36 -5.74
CA LYS A 102 16.40 6.13 -5.99
C LYS A 102 15.52 6.74 -4.89
N THR A 103 15.90 6.60 -3.64
CA THR A 103 15.16 7.24 -2.52
C THR A 103 15.22 8.76 -2.58
N ASN A 104 16.38 9.32 -2.96
CA ASN A 104 16.51 10.77 -3.15
C ASN A 104 15.65 11.29 -4.32
N GLU A 105 15.53 10.51 -5.39
CA GLU A 105 14.63 10.82 -6.51
C GLU A 105 13.17 10.95 -6.05
N TRP A 106 12.68 10.07 -5.16
CA TRP A 106 11.33 10.15 -4.61
C TRP A 106 11.13 11.44 -3.79
N ILE A 107 12.11 11.82 -2.97
CA ILE A 107 12.07 13.08 -2.22
C ILE A 107 12.00 14.28 -3.18
N LEU A 108 12.79 14.26 -4.26
CA LEU A 108 12.77 15.32 -5.28
C LEU A 108 11.44 15.38 -6.05
N ARG A 109 10.71 14.26 -6.15
CA ARG A 109 9.35 14.21 -6.70
C ARG A 109 8.28 14.71 -5.71
N GLY A 110 8.68 15.09 -4.48
CA GLY A 110 7.79 15.67 -3.47
C GLY A 110 7.16 14.66 -2.51
N LEU A 111 7.69 13.42 -2.43
CA LEU A 111 7.28 12.49 -1.39
C LEU A 111 7.97 12.86 -0.07
N GLU A 112 7.20 12.85 1.02
CA GLU A 112 7.73 13.07 2.36
C GLU A 112 8.51 11.81 2.83
N PRO A 113 9.60 11.96 3.59
CA PRO A 113 10.36 10.82 4.12
C PRO A 113 9.50 9.84 4.92
N GLU A 114 8.50 10.33 5.66
CA GLU A 114 7.54 9.54 6.43
C GLU A 114 6.66 8.67 5.53
N ASP A 115 6.19 9.20 4.40
CA ASP A 115 5.38 8.43 3.43
C ASP A 115 6.23 7.36 2.75
N ILE A 116 7.50 7.67 2.44
CA ILE A 116 8.46 6.69 1.91
C ILE A 116 8.70 5.57 2.92
N ALA A 117 8.98 5.89 4.18
CA ALA A 117 9.20 4.91 5.23
C ALA A 117 7.96 4.02 5.45
N ARG A 118 6.77 4.61 5.43
CA ARG A 118 5.49 3.88 5.54
C ARG A 118 5.29 2.93 4.37
N SER A 119 5.48 3.39 3.13
CA SER A 119 5.37 2.54 1.92
C SER A 119 6.35 1.38 1.95
N LEU A 120 7.60 1.63 2.35
CA LEU A 120 8.62 0.59 2.52
C LEU A 120 8.24 -0.41 3.62
N SER A 121 7.78 0.07 4.77
CA SER A 121 7.34 -0.81 5.89
C SER A 121 6.21 -1.73 5.46
N GLN A 122 5.20 -1.20 4.77
CA GLN A 122 4.07 -1.99 4.25
C GLN A 122 4.53 -3.00 3.19
N TYR A 123 5.42 -2.59 2.31
CA TYR A 123 5.97 -3.47 1.27
C TYR A 123 6.75 -4.64 1.88
N PHE A 124 7.69 -4.38 2.79
CA PHE A 124 8.45 -5.43 3.46
C PHE A 124 7.59 -6.32 4.36
N HIS A 125 6.56 -5.76 4.99
CA HIS A 125 5.58 -6.53 5.74
C HIS A 125 4.83 -7.51 4.82
N SER A 126 4.39 -7.06 3.65
CA SER A 126 3.73 -7.91 2.64
C SER A 126 4.65 -9.04 2.16
N LEU A 127 5.92 -8.74 1.86
CA LEU A 127 6.92 -9.74 1.49
C LEU A 127 7.15 -10.77 2.60
N LEU A 128 7.19 -10.32 3.87
CA LEU A 128 7.38 -11.21 5.01
C LEU A 128 6.18 -12.15 5.19
N ILE A 129 4.96 -11.63 5.09
CA ILE A 129 3.74 -12.46 5.15
C ILE A 129 3.77 -13.53 4.05
N LEU A 130 4.04 -13.14 2.80
CA LEU A 130 4.10 -14.07 1.66
C LEU A 130 5.21 -15.11 1.79
N SER A 131 6.30 -14.78 2.48
CA SER A 131 7.39 -15.73 2.75
C SER A 131 7.07 -16.76 3.85
N LEU A 132 6.07 -16.46 4.70
CA LEU A 132 5.70 -17.30 5.86
C LEU A 132 4.41 -18.09 5.64
N ILE A 133 3.53 -17.64 4.76
CA ILE A 133 2.21 -18.22 4.56
C ILE A 133 2.12 -18.79 3.16
N GLU A 134 1.88 -20.10 3.07
CA GLU A 134 1.66 -20.80 1.81
C GLU A 134 0.23 -20.59 1.24
N SER A 135 -0.63 -19.88 1.98
CA SER A 135 -2.03 -19.67 1.61
C SER A 135 -2.17 -18.53 0.59
N PRO A 136 -3.06 -18.68 -0.43
CA PRO A 136 -3.08 -17.83 -1.61
C PRO A 136 -3.64 -16.42 -1.43
N SER A 137 -4.05 -16.00 -0.23
CA SER A 137 -4.67 -14.68 -0.05
C SER A 137 -4.40 -14.05 1.31
N PRO A 138 -3.22 -13.45 1.52
CA PRO A 138 -3.09 -12.49 2.62
C PRO A 138 -3.98 -11.29 2.30
N SER A 139 -4.89 -10.96 3.23
CA SER A 139 -5.74 -9.78 3.11
C SER A 139 -4.90 -8.52 2.86
N GLY A 140 -5.28 -7.75 1.86
CA GLY A 140 -4.65 -6.47 1.56
C GLY A 140 -3.69 -6.43 0.38
N ILE A 141 -3.43 -7.54 -0.31
CA ILE A 141 -2.62 -7.57 -1.53
C ILE A 141 -3.51 -7.92 -2.72
N ALA A 142 -3.45 -7.11 -3.78
CA ALA A 142 -4.19 -7.40 -5.01
C ALA A 142 -3.79 -8.79 -5.56
N PRO A 143 -4.75 -9.65 -5.96
CA PRO A 143 -4.47 -11.03 -6.37
C PRO A 143 -3.39 -11.16 -7.46
N GLN A 144 -3.40 -10.23 -8.42
CA GLN A 144 -2.43 -10.21 -9.52
C GLN A 144 -0.99 -9.96 -9.03
N ARG A 145 -0.86 -9.36 -7.86
CA ARG A 145 0.42 -8.97 -7.27
C ARG A 145 1.08 -10.08 -6.47
N ILE A 146 0.29 -11.00 -5.93
CA ILE A 146 0.76 -12.08 -5.03
C ILE A 146 1.82 -12.94 -5.72
N GLN A 147 1.57 -13.36 -6.95
CA GLN A 147 2.49 -14.22 -7.70
C GLN A 147 3.84 -13.54 -7.93
N ILE A 148 3.84 -12.26 -8.34
CA ILE A 148 5.06 -11.47 -8.59
C ILE A 148 5.89 -11.38 -7.31
N LEU A 149 5.26 -11.04 -6.19
CA LEU A 149 5.94 -10.89 -4.91
C LEU A 149 6.47 -12.23 -4.38
N GLN A 150 5.76 -13.34 -4.58
CA GLN A 150 6.23 -14.69 -4.21
C GLN A 150 7.49 -15.09 -4.98
N GLU A 151 7.53 -14.83 -6.28
CA GLU A 151 8.72 -15.08 -7.11
C GLU A 151 9.92 -14.25 -6.66
N MET A 152 9.70 -12.99 -6.27
CA MET A 152 10.75 -12.10 -5.78
C MET A 152 11.30 -12.51 -4.41
N VAL A 153 10.45 -13.01 -3.52
CA VAL A 153 10.82 -13.39 -2.14
C VAL A 153 11.47 -14.76 -2.07
N SER A 154 11.10 -15.70 -2.93
CA SER A 154 11.56 -17.09 -2.90
C SER A 154 13.08 -17.29 -2.72
N PRO A 155 13.97 -16.50 -3.33
CA PRO A 155 15.42 -16.64 -3.15
C PRO A 155 15.96 -16.01 -1.85
N HIS A 156 15.13 -15.30 -1.05
CA HIS A 156 15.60 -14.52 0.08
C HIS A 156 15.27 -15.15 1.43
N PRO A 157 16.23 -15.18 2.39
CA PRO A 157 15.96 -15.71 3.73
C PRO A 157 14.99 -14.81 4.49
N VAL A 158 13.96 -15.41 5.08
CA VAL A 158 12.94 -14.74 5.94
C VAL A 158 13.58 -13.86 7.02
N LEU A 159 14.70 -14.30 7.60
CA LEU A 159 15.43 -13.56 8.62
C LEU A 159 15.97 -12.22 8.13
N ALA A 160 16.35 -12.10 6.85
CA ALA A 160 16.82 -10.84 6.28
C ALA A 160 15.67 -9.84 6.15
N LEU A 161 14.53 -10.27 5.64
CA LEU A 161 13.31 -9.45 5.54
C LEU A 161 12.84 -8.95 6.91
N ARG A 162 12.83 -9.84 7.91
CA ARG A 162 12.47 -9.47 9.29
C ARG A 162 13.40 -8.42 9.88
N LYS A 163 14.71 -8.52 9.68
CA LYS A 163 15.67 -7.52 10.17
C LYS A 163 15.47 -6.14 9.52
N ILE A 164 15.17 -6.10 8.23
CA ILE A 164 14.89 -4.86 7.51
C ILE A 164 13.62 -4.23 8.09
N LEU A 165 12.55 -4.99 8.23
CA LEU A 165 11.28 -4.50 8.77
C LEU A 165 11.43 -3.95 10.19
N GLN A 166 12.13 -4.66 11.08
CA GLN A 166 12.38 -4.21 12.45
C GLN A 166 13.15 -2.87 12.51
N ARG A 167 14.07 -2.63 11.57
CA ARG A 167 14.80 -1.37 11.50
C ARG A 167 13.92 -0.23 10.97
N LEU A 168 13.06 -0.49 10.00
CA LEU A 168 12.13 0.51 9.46
C LEU A 168 11.11 0.94 10.52
N GLN A 169 10.55 0.00 11.29
CA GLN A 169 9.61 0.29 12.38
C GLN A 169 10.24 1.02 13.57
N GLY A 170 11.54 0.95 13.74
CA GLY A 170 12.28 1.68 14.77
C GLY A 170 12.67 3.11 14.37
N LEU A 171 12.31 3.55 13.17
CA LEU A 171 12.52 4.91 12.66
C LEU A 171 11.28 5.81 12.85
N GLU A 172 10.15 5.24 13.29
CA GLU A 172 8.95 5.98 13.69
C GLU A 172 9.07 6.39 15.18
#